data_18111977188176c10d0200192af68fa2
#
_entry.id   18111977188176c10d0200192af68fa2
#
_cell.length_a   1.000
_cell.length_b   1.000
_cell.length_c   1.000
_cell.angle_alpha   90.00
_cell.angle_beta   90.00
_cell.angle_gamma   90.00
#
_symmetry.space_group_name_H-M   'P 1'
#
loop_
_entity.id
_entity.type
_entity.pdbx_description
1 polymer ?
#
loop_
_entity_poly.entity_id
_entity_poly.type
_entity_poly.pdbx_seq_one_letter_code
_entity_poly.pdbx_strand_id
1 'polypeptide(L)'
;MDSLENCLKEAVKNNARHKVIATDGVFSMDGTYAKLDEICQLAEQYDALVMVDDCHATGFVGKQGKGTPEHFGVEGKIDILTGTLGKALGGASGGFVCAKENVVKLLKQRSRPYLFSNALAPSIVKASMVALDIIENEPERRERIKENTQYFREKMAALGFSLKGNSHPITPVMLGDAEVAQKMSKELLEHGLYAVGFFYPVVPKGQARIRLQITSEHNKEQLDKAIDLSLIHISEPTRLRS
;
A
#
# COMPACT_ATOMS: atom_id res chain seq x y z
N MET A 1 10.21 -13.80 -8.53
CA MET A 1 9.25 -14.64 -9.29
C MET A 1 9.58 -16.12 -9.18
N ASP A 2 10.85 -16.53 -9.16
CA ASP A 2 11.28 -17.95 -9.11
C ASP A 2 10.68 -18.76 -7.95
N SER A 3 10.58 -18.14 -6.76
CA SER A 3 9.95 -18.79 -5.60
C SER A 3 8.46 -19.08 -5.84
N LEU A 4 7.73 -18.17 -6.46
CA LEU A 4 6.32 -18.37 -6.81
C LEU A 4 6.18 -19.50 -7.83
N GLU A 5 7.00 -19.48 -8.88
CA GLU A 5 6.96 -20.53 -9.89
C GLU A 5 7.28 -21.90 -9.32
N ASN A 6 8.26 -22.00 -8.41
CA ASN A 6 8.58 -23.25 -7.73
C ASN A 6 7.41 -23.77 -6.89
N CYS A 7 6.70 -22.90 -6.16
CA CYS A 7 5.48 -23.27 -5.43
C CYS A 7 4.37 -23.78 -6.38
N LEU A 8 4.20 -23.15 -7.53
CA LEU A 8 3.23 -23.60 -8.53
C LEU A 8 3.59 -24.95 -9.13
N LYS A 9 4.87 -25.19 -9.45
CA LYS A 9 5.37 -26.51 -9.91
C LYS A 9 5.11 -27.59 -8.86
N GLU A 10 5.37 -27.29 -7.60
CA GLU A 10 5.09 -28.22 -6.50
C GLU A 10 3.59 -28.50 -6.34
N ALA A 11 2.74 -27.49 -6.44
CA ALA A 11 1.27 -27.65 -6.40
C ALA A 11 0.77 -28.56 -7.55
N VAL A 12 1.30 -28.41 -8.75
CA VAL A 12 1.00 -29.31 -9.88
C VAL A 12 1.46 -30.74 -9.60
N LYS A 13 2.70 -30.93 -9.12
CA LYS A 13 3.24 -32.24 -8.76
C LYS A 13 2.39 -32.95 -7.70
N ASN A 14 1.83 -32.19 -6.76
CA ASN A 14 0.97 -32.71 -5.71
C ASN A 14 -0.52 -32.84 -6.12
N ASN A 15 -0.84 -32.67 -7.40
CA ASN A 15 -2.20 -32.74 -7.93
C ASN A 15 -3.17 -31.78 -7.20
N ALA A 16 -2.73 -30.58 -6.83
CA ALA A 16 -3.59 -29.59 -6.18
C ALA A 16 -4.79 -29.26 -7.05
N ARG A 17 -5.99 -29.48 -6.52
CA ARG A 17 -7.26 -29.28 -7.25
C ARG A 17 -7.51 -27.80 -7.57
N HIS A 18 -7.11 -26.91 -6.67
CA HIS A 18 -7.20 -25.46 -6.83
C HIS A 18 -5.88 -24.83 -6.44
N LYS A 19 -5.45 -23.88 -7.23
CA LYS A 19 -4.26 -23.06 -7.00
C LYS A 19 -4.71 -21.60 -6.92
N VAL A 20 -4.31 -20.89 -5.88
CA VAL A 20 -4.61 -19.46 -5.70
C VAL A 20 -3.33 -18.74 -5.36
N ILE A 21 -2.97 -17.75 -6.15
CA ILE A 21 -1.89 -16.82 -5.86
C ILE A 21 -2.54 -15.63 -5.14
N ALA A 22 -2.17 -15.40 -3.88
CA ALA A 22 -2.66 -14.27 -3.10
C ALA A 22 -1.50 -13.31 -2.79
N THR A 23 -1.69 -12.02 -3.07
CA THR A 23 -0.68 -10.98 -2.84
C THR A 23 -1.33 -9.64 -2.53
N ASP A 24 -0.60 -8.75 -1.85
CA ASP A 24 -0.92 -7.32 -1.88
C ASP A 24 -0.60 -6.77 -3.28
N GLY A 25 -1.36 -5.79 -3.75
CA GLY A 25 -1.00 -4.99 -4.92
C GLY A 25 0.12 -4.01 -4.59
N VAL A 26 0.03 -3.39 -3.40
CA VAL A 26 1.06 -2.55 -2.81
C VAL A 26 1.36 -3.01 -1.39
N PHE A 27 2.62 -3.32 -1.12
CA PHE A 27 3.08 -3.74 0.21
C PHE A 27 3.16 -2.54 1.16
N SER A 28 2.33 -2.55 2.18
CA SER A 28 2.06 -1.42 3.09
C SER A 28 3.29 -0.89 3.86
N MET A 29 4.25 -1.77 4.16
CA MET A 29 5.45 -1.38 4.92
C MET A 29 6.58 -0.85 4.03
N ASP A 30 6.50 -1.10 2.73
CA ASP A 30 7.58 -0.85 1.78
C ASP A 30 7.23 0.17 0.68
N GLY A 31 5.94 0.35 0.37
CA GLY A 31 5.50 1.15 -0.77
C GLY A 31 5.95 0.57 -2.12
N THR A 32 6.19 -0.76 -2.16
CA THR A 32 6.56 -1.47 -3.38
C THR A 32 5.33 -2.13 -3.99
N TYR A 33 5.32 -2.24 -5.32
CA TYR A 33 4.27 -2.91 -6.07
C TYR A 33 4.57 -4.40 -6.24
N ALA A 34 3.55 -5.24 -6.17
CA ALA A 34 3.64 -6.59 -6.70
C ALA A 34 3.75 -6.55 -8.23
N LYS A 35 4.51 -7.45 -8.81
CA LYS A 35 4.68 -7.55 -10.27
C LYS A 35 3.50 -8.31 -10.88
N LEU A 36 2.34 -7.65 -10.95
CA LEU A 36 1.09 -8.32 -11.33
C LEU A 36 1.10 -8.85 -12.77
N ASP A 37 1.84 -8.22 -13.66
CA ASP A 37 2.06 -8.68 -15.03
C ASP A 37 2.75 -10.05 -15.06
N GLU A 38 3.87 -10.22 -14.33
CA GLU A 38 4.58 -11.49 -14.21
C GLU A 38 3.74 -12.54 -13.44
N ILE A 39 3.03 -12.12 -12.39
CA ILE A 39 2.15 -12.99 -11.59
C ILE A 39 1.02 -13.55 -12.45
N CYS A 40 0.35 -12.71 -13.26
CA CYS A 40 -0.73 -13.15 -14.13
C CYS A 40 -0.24 -14.09 -15.23
N GLN A 41 0.97 -13.90 -15.76
CA GLN A 41 1.58 -14.83 -16.71
C GLN A 41 1.78 -16.22 -16.10
N LEU A 42 2.34 -16.28 -14.88
CA LEU A 42 2.50 -17.55 -14.18
C LEU A 42 1.13 -18.18 -13.82
N ALA A 43 0.17 -17.38 -13.39
CA ALA A 43 -1.17 -17.88 -13.09
C ALA A 43 -1.82 -18.55 -14.29
N GLU A 44 -1.70 -17.94 -15.46
CA GLU A 44 -2.21 -18.47 -16.73
C GLU A 44 -1.49 -19.77 -17.11
N GLN A 45 -0.16 -19.82 -16.98
CA GLN A 45 0.65 -21.01 -17.27
C GLN A 45 0.32 -22.21 -16.38
N TYR A 46 0.01 -21.97 -15.11
CA TYR A 46 -0.20 -23.03 -14.10
C TYR A 46 -1.67 -23.26 -13.75
N ASP A 47 -2.61 -22.64 -14.46
CA ASP A 47 -4.05 -22.69 -14.18
C ASP A 47 -4.35 -22.33 -12.70
N ALA A 48 -3.90 -21.16 -12.27
CA ALA A 48 -4.09 -20.64 -10.93
C ALA A 48 -4.98 -19.39 -10.96
N LEU A 49 -5.76 -19.19 -9.89
CA LEU A 49 -6.51 -17.96 -9.67
C LEU A 49 -5.59 -16.89 -9.07
N VAL A 50 -5.84 -15.63 -9.39
CA VAL A 50 -5.12 -14.47 -8.83
C VAL A 50 -6.04 -13.68 -7.91
N MET A 51 -5.63 -13.55 -6.66
CA MET A 51 -6.25 -12.71 -5.65
C MET A 51 -5.30 -11.57 -5.27
N VAL A 52 -5.79 -10.34 -5.37
CA VAL A 52 -5.02 -9.13 -5.04
C VAL A 52 -5.73 -8.35 -3.93
N ASP A 53 -5.01 -8.08 -2.84
CA ASP A 53 -5.41 -7.05 -1.89
C ASP A 53 -4.89 -5.69 -2.38
N ASP A 54 -5.82 -4.84 -2.79
CA ASP A 54 -5.51 -3.54 -3.37
C ASP A 54 -5.83 -2.37 -2.43
N CYS A 55 -5.87 -2.64 -1.13
CA CYS A 55 -6.22 -1.66 -0.08
C CYS A 55 -5.32 -0.42 -0.05
N HIS A 56 -4.09 -0.52 -0.56
CA HIS A 56 -3.13 0.58 -0.62
C HIS A 56 -2.99 1.21 -2.01
N ALA A 57 -3.89 0.88 -2.94
CA ALA A 57 -3.81 1.39 -4.32
C ALA A 57 -5.16 1.89 -4.88
N THR A 58 -6.26 1.19 -4.55
CA THR A 58 -7.59 1.59 -5.02
C THR A 58 -7.90 3.04 -4.64
N GLY A 59 -8.28 3.83 -5.62
CA GLY A 59 -8.65 5.23 -5.51
C GLY A 59 -7.62 6.21 -6.07
N PHE A 60 -6.33 5.82 -6.21
CA PHE A 60 -5.31 6.77 -6.66
C PHE A 60 -4.18 6.16 -7.50
N VAL A 61 -3.96 4.85 -7.46
CA VAL A 61 -2.99 4.17 -8.35
C VAL A 61 -3.65 3.86 -9.68
N GLY A 62 -2.90 4.01 -10.76
CA GLY A 62 -3.39 3.90 -12.14
C GLY A 62 -3.92 5.24 -12.69
N LYS A 63 -4.18 5.28 -13.98
CA LYS A 63 -4.61 6.49 -14.69
C LYS A 63 -6.00 6.97 -14.22
N GLN A 64 -6.90 6.03 -13.96
CA GLN A 64 -8.26 6.29 -13.51
C GLN A 64 -8.45 6.06 -12.00
N GLY A 65 -7.39 5.66 -11.28
CA GLY A 65 -7.45 5.33 -9.86
C GLY A 65 -8.05 3.95 -9.57
N LYS A 66 -8.06 3.05 -10.53
CA LYS A 66 -8.61 1.69 -10.38
C LYS A 66 -7.68 0.71 -9.66
N GLY A 67 -6.49 1.17 -9.28
CA GLY A 67 -5.55 0.39 -8.49
C GLY A 67 -4.44 -0.29 -9.30
N THR A 68 -3.80 -1.27 -8.67
CA THR A 68 -2.63 -1.95 -9.27
C THR A 68 -2.97 -2.77 -10.51
N PRO A 69 -4.15 -3.39 -10.68
CA PRO A 69 -4.48 -4.05 -11.93
C PRO A 69 -4.47 -3.12 -13.14
N GLU A 70 -4.98 -1.89 -12.99
CA GLU A 70 -4.91 -0.87 -14.04
C GLU A 70 -3.46 -0.44 -14.29
N HIS A 71 -2.70 -0.22 -13.23
CA HIS A 71 -1.30 0.20 -13.32
C HIS A 71 -0.44 -0.77 -14.15
N PHE A 72 -0.70 -2.07 -14.04
CA PHE A 72 0.02 -3.12 -14.78
C PHE A 72 -0.70 -3.58 -16.07
N GLY A 73 -1.87 -3.04 -16.40
CA GLY A 73 -2.65 -3.43 -17.58
C GLY A 73 -3.18 -4.86 -17.53
N VAL A 74 -3.50 -5.35 -16.34
CA VAL A 74 -3.98 -6.73 -16.09
C VAL A 74 -5.40 -6.79 -15.50
N GLU A 75 -6.21 -5.75 -15.68
CA GLU A 75 -7.55 -5.61 -15.08
C GLU A 75 -8.45 -6.85 -15.30
N GLY A 76 -8.44 -7.44 -16.48
CA GLY A 76 -9.25 -8.64 -16.78
C GLY A 76 -8.68 -9.97 -16.30
N LYS A 77 -7.47 -9.98 -15.68
CA LYS A 77 -6.75 -11.18 -15.27
C LYS A 77 -6.78 -11.44 -13.76
N ILE A 78 -7.38 -10.54 -12.99
CA ILE A 78 -7.53 -10.69 -11.55
C ILE A 78 -8.88 -11.35 -11.26
N ASP A 79 -8.87 -12.50 -10.59
CA ASP A 79 -10.08 -13.27 -10.27
C ASP A 79 -10.78 -12.73 -9.02
N ILE A 80 -10.02 -12.27 -8.02
CA ILE A 80 -10.53 -11.74 -6.76
C ILE A 80 -9.74 -10.48 -6.40
N LEU A 81 -10.43 -9.37 -6.24
CA LEU A 81 -9.86 -8.12 -5.74
C LEU A 81 -10.48 -7.80 -4.38
N THR A 82 -9.64 -7.53 -3.39
CA THR A 82 -10.09 -6.98 -2.11
C THR A 82 -9.68 -5.53 -1.96
N GLY A 83 -10.50 -4.76 -1.30
CA GLY A 83 -10.25 -3.35 -1.03
C GLY A 83 -10.84 -2.91 0.30
N THR A 84 -10.43 -1.74 0.77
CA THR A 84 -10.90 -1.16 2.02
C THR A 84 -11.61 0.17 1.78
N LEU A 85 -12.62 0.43 2.59
CA LEU A 85 -13.30 1.74 2.66
C LEU A 85 -12.66 2.66 3.74
N GLY A 86 -11.66 2.17 4.46
CA GLY A 86 -11.00 2.89 5.56
C GLY A 86 -9.68 3.59 5.19
N LYS A 87 -9.35 3.74 3.91
CA LYS A 87 -8.14 4.42 3.43
C LYS A 87 -8.49 5.49 2.40
N ALA A 88 -8.02 5.39 1.16
CA ALA A 88 -8.26 6.40 0.11
C ALA A 88 -9.74 6.61 -0.23
N LEU A 89 -10.57 5.58 -0.09
CA LEU A 89 -12.02 5.70 -0.30
C LEU A 89 -12.79 6.38 0.85
N GLY A 90 -12.10 6.83 1.91
CA GLY A 90 -12.61 7.79 2.89
C GLY A 90 -13.78 7.33 3.77
N GLY A 91 -14.19 6.07 3.73
CA GLY A 91 -15.40 5.57 4.39
C GLY A 91 -15.29 5.28 5.89
N ALA A 92 -14.15 5.48 6.51
CA ALA A 92 -13.85 5.20 7.92
C ALA A 92 -13.69 3.72 8.28
N SER A 93 -14.53 2.80 7.82
CA SER A 93 -14.42 1.38 8.12
C SER A 93 -15.06 0.49 7.06
N GLY A 94 -14.77 -0.81 7.12
CA GLY A 94 -15.28 -1.79 6.19
C GLY A 94 -14.40 -1.99 4.96
N GLY A 95 -14.85 -2.89 4.10
CA GLY A 95 -14.16 -3.24 2.88
C GLY A 95 -15.10 -3.98 1.93
N PHE A 96 -14.55 -4.39 0.82
CA PHE A 96 -15.29 -5.06 -0.24
C PHE A 96 -14.46 -6.14 -0.91
N VAL A 97 -15.15 -7.05 -1.56
CA VAL A 97 -14.55 -8.05 -2.45
C VAL A 97 -15.23 -7.94 -3.81
N CYS A 98 -14.43 -7.79 -4.85
CA CYS A 98 -14.86 -7.86 -6.24
C CYS A 98 -14.37 -9.16 -6.86
N ALA A 99 -15.26 -9.93 -7.48
CA ALA A 99 -14.93 -11.20 -8.12
C ALA A 99 -16.04 -11.60 -9.10
N LYS A 100 -15.85 -12.70 -9.84
CA LYS A 100 -16.89 -13.28 -10.68
C LYS A 100 -18.12 -13.65 -9.82
N GLU A 101 -19.30 -13.63 -10.43
CA GLU A 101 -20.60 -13.81 -9.75
C GLU A 101 -20.67 -15.09 -8.90
N ASN A 102 -20.14 -16.21 -9.39
CA ASN A 102 -20.13 -17.49 -8.67
C ASN A 102 -19.28 -17.43 -7.40
N VAL A 103 -18.14 -16.72 -7.42
CA VAL A 103 -17.29 -16.49 -6.25
C VAL A 103 -18.03 -15.61 -5.24
N VAL A 104 -18.64 -14.50 -5.68
CA VAL A 104 -19.41 -13.61 -4.83
C VAL A 104 -20.59 -14.35 -4.18
N LYS A 105 -21.34 -15.17 -4.93
CA LYS A 105 -22.42 -16.02 -4.40
C LYS A 105 -21.91 -16.98 -3.32
N LEU A 106 -20.77 -17.62 -3.57
CA LEU A 106 -20.14 -18.53 -2.59
C LEU A 106 -19.75 -17.77 -1.31
N LEU A 107 -19.10 -16.61 -1.44
CA LEU A 107 -18.71 -15.79 -0.30
C LEU A 107 -19.92 -15.35 0.55
N LYS A 108 -21.02 -14.93 -0.08
CA LYS A 108 -22.27 -14.56 0.62
C LYS A 108 -22.82 -15.71 1.46
N GLN A 109 -22.57 -16.96 1.09
CA GLN A 109 -23.08 -18.14 1.81
C GLN A 109 -22.07 -18.72 2.82
N ARG A 110 -20.78 -18.43 2.66
CA ARG A 110 -19.73 -19.15 3.41
C ARG A 110 -18.75 -18.24 4.14
N SER A 111 -18.67 -16.96 3.78
CA SER A 111 -17.78 -16.03 4.45
C SER A 111 -18.31 -15.67 5.84
N ARG A 112 -17.63 -16.13 6.87
CA ARG A 112 -18.02 -15.88 8.26
C ARG A 112 -18.14 -14.40 8.62
N PRO A 113 -17.19 -13.52 8.23
CA PRO A 113 -17.31 -12.09 8.47
C PRO A 113 -18.57 -11.49 7.85
N TYR A 114 -18.97 -11.94 6.67
CA TYR A 114 -20.19 -11.47 6.00
C TYR A 114 -21.45 -11.97 6.68
N LEU A 115 -21.48 -13.25 7.10
CA LEU A 115 -22.65 -13.88 7.69
C LEU A 115 -22.92 -13.44 9.13
N PHE A 116 -21.86 -13.18 9.90
CA PHE A 116 -21.94 -12.99 11.36
C PHE A 116 -21.57 -11.58 11.83
N SER A 117 -21.23 -10.67 10.91
CA SER A 117 -21.03 -9.25 11.21
C SER A 117 -22.26 -8.43 10.82
N ASN A 118 -22.44 -7.28 11.46
CA ASN A 118 -23.44 -6.32 11.05
C ASN A 118 -23.10 -5.71 9.68
N ALA A 119 -24.12 -5.26 8.95
CA ALA A 119 -23.93 -4.50 7.71
C ALA A 119 -23.21 -3.17 7.98
N LEU A 120 -22.54 -2.66 6.94
CA LEU A 120 -21.95 -1.32 7.00
C LEU A 120 -23.03 -0.27 7.30
N ALA A 121 -22.68 0.70 8.13
CA ALA A 121 -23.56 1.82 8.40
C ALA A 121 -23.87 2.60 7.10
N PRO A 122 -25.11 3.03 6.86
CA PRO A 122 -25.48 3.77 5.64
C PRO A 122 -24.64 5.02 5.38
N SER A 123 -24.19 5.70 6.45
CA SER A 123 -23.29 6.86 6.34
C SER A 123 -21.94 6.50 5.74
N ILE A 124 -21.36 5.35 6.10
CA ILE A 124 -20.11 4.86 5.52
C ILE A 124 -20.29 4.55 4.03
N VAL A 125 -21.40 3.86 3.70
CA VAL A 125 -21.71 3.53 2.30
C VAL A 125 -21.85 4.82 1.48
N LYS A 126 -22.60 5.81 1.97
CA LYS A 126 -22.78 7.09 1.27
C LYS A 126 -21.48 7.86 1.11
N ALA A 127 -20.64 7.93 2.15
CA ALA A 127 -19.33 8.56 2.08
C ALA A 127 -18.44 7.89 1.03
N SER A 128 -18.43 6.56 0.99
CA SER A 128 -17.65 5.81 0.00
C SER A 128 -18.16 6.03 -1.44
N MET A 129 -19.46 6.14 -1.65
CA MET A 129 -20.03 6.49 -2.96
C MET A 129 -19.55 7.88 -3.42
N VAL A 130 -19.59 8.88 -2.53
CA VAL A 130 -19.09 10.23 -2.84
C VAL A 130 -17.59 10.20 -3.12
N ALA A 131 -16.82 9.41 -2.37
CA ALA A 131 -15.38 9.26 -2.64
C ALA A 131 -15.12 8.66 -4.04
N LEU A 132 -15.92 7.70 -4.50
CA LEU A 132 -15.82 7.15 -5.86
C LEU A 132 -16.16 8.21 -6.91
N ASP A 133 -17.22 9.02 -6.69
CA ASP A 133 -17.57 10.13 -7.58
C ASP A 133 -16.41 11.15 -7.68
N ILE A 134 -15.76 11.48 -6.57
CA ILE A 134 -14.59 12.37 -6.54
C ILE A 134 -13.40 11.75 -7.32
N ILE A 135 -13.11 10.48 -7.11
CA ILE A 135 -12.03 9.78 -7.80
C ILE A 135 -12.25 9.80 -9.32
N GLU A 136 -13.48 9.63 -9.76
CA GLU A 136 -13.83 9.62 -11.18
C GLU A 136 -13.77 11.02 -11.79
N ASN A 137 -14.25 12.04 -11.09
CA ASN A 137 -14.48 13.39 -11.63
C ASN A 137 -13.36 14.39 -11.31
N GLU A 138 -12.44 14.10 -10.35
CA GLU A 138 -11.36 15.01 -9.93
C GLU A 138 -9.97 14.36 -10.15
N PRO A 139 -9.55 14.11 -11.42
CA PRO A 139 -8.26 13.47 -11.72
C PRO A 139 -7.04 14.26 -11.22
N GLU A 140 -7.19 15.59 -11.05
CA GLU A 140 -6.13 16.46 -10.56
C GLU A 140 -5.66 16.10 -9.14
N ARG A 141 -6.47 15.44 -8.32
CA ARG A 141 -6.04 14.94 -7.01
C ARG A 141 -5.02 13.82 -7.16
N ARG A 142 -5.19 12.96 -8.17
CA ARG A 142 -4.22 11.88 -8.46
C ARG A 142 -2.90 12.44 -9.00
N GLU A 143 -2.95 13.45 -9.85
CA GLU A 143 -1.74 14.10 -10.34
C GLU A 143 -1.02 14.81 -9.19
N ARG A 144 -1.73 15.53 -8.33
CA ARG A 144 -1.17 16.22 -7.17
C ARG A 144 -0.47 15.27 -6.19
N ILE A 145 -1.08 14.12 -5.86
CA ILE A 145 -0.41 13.14 -4.97
C ILE A 145 0.85 12.57 -5.61
N LYS A 146 0.86 12.37 -6.92
CA LYS A 146 2.02 11.92 -7.67
C LYS A 146 3.14 12.96 -7.67
N GLU A 147 2.81 14.21 -7.97
CA GLU A 147 3.75 15.34 -7.94
C GLU A 147 4.34 15.55 -6.53
N ASN A 148 3.48 15.57 -5.50
CA ASN A 148 3.90 15.69 -4.11
C ASN A 148 4.84 14.56 -3.69
N THR A 149 4.52 13.32 -4.09
CA THR A 149 5.33 12.14 -3.78
C THR A 149 6.70 12.22 -4.47
N GLN A 150 6.72 12.55 -5.74
CA GLN A 150 7.95 12.69 -6.51
C GLN A 150 8.83 13.78 -5.89
N TYR A 151 8.26 14.97 -5.66
CA TYR A 151 8.97 16.09 -5.05
C TYR A 151 9.62 15.71 -3.71
N PHE A 152 8.82 15.11 -2.82
CA PHE A 152 9.30 14.71 -1.50
C PHE A 152 10.43 13.68 -1.59
N ARG A 153 10.26 12.65 -2.41
CA ARG A 153 11.26 11.59 -2.58
C ARG A 153 12.57 12.10 -3.17
N GLU A 154 12.50 12.95 -4.19
CA GLU A 154 13.69 13.56 -4.82
C GLU A 154 14.48 14.41 -3.81
N LYS A 155 13.78 15.23 -3.02
CA LYS A 155 14.43 16.06 -1.99
C LYS A 155 15.06 15.22 -0.89
N MET A 156 14.35 14.22 -0.36
CA MET A 156 14.89 13.33 0.67
C MET A 156 16.10 12.52 0.15
N ALA A 157 16.04 12.03 -1.07
CA ALA A 157 17.17 11.32 -1.70
C ALA A 157 18.39 12.23 -1.90
N ALA A 158 18.18 13.48 -2.33
CA ALA A 158 19.24 14.47 -2.48
C ALA A 158 19.93 14.82 -1.15
N LEU A 159 19.23 14.68 -0.03
CA LEU A 159 19.78 14.85 1.33
C LEU A 159 20.45 13.57 1.86
N GLY A 160 20.54 12.51 1.07
CA GLY A 160 21.24 11.27 1.43
C GLY A 160 20.40 10.24 2.18
N PHE A 161 19.09 10.45 2.33
CA PHE A 161 18.23 9.45 2.95
C PHE A 161 18.06 8.22 2.06
N SER A 162 18.15 7.03 2.67
CA SER A 162 17.80 5.78 2.04
C SER A 162 16.28 5.58 2.08
N LEU A 163 15.64 5.58 0.91
CA LEU A 163 14.20 5.41 0.77
C LEU A 163 13.88 4.04 0.16
N LYS A 164 12.84 3.37 0.67
CA LYS A 164 12.31 2.16 0.06
C LYS A 164 11.11 2.48 -0.84
N GLY A 165 10.75 1.55 -1.73
CA GLY A 165 9.70 1.77 -2.74
C GLY A 165 10.12 2.74 -3.85
N ASN A 166 9.23 2.94 -4.82
CA ASN A 166 9.53 3.74 -6.02
C ASN A 166 8.66 5.02 -6.07
N SER A 167 7.48 4.92 -6.68
CA SER A 167 6.59 6.06 -6.96
C SER A 167 5.37 6.13 -6.05
N HIS A 168 5.21 5.17 -5.14
CA HIS A 168 4.06 5.13 -4.24
C HIS A 168 4.16 6.18 -3.13
N PRO A 169 3.03 6.81 -2.71
CA PRO A 169 2.99 7.81 -1.64
C PRO A 169 3.45 7.30 -0.27
N ILE A 170 3.42 5.99 -0.03
CA ILE A 170 4.11 5.39 1.11
C ILE A 170 5.61 5.52 0.87
N THR A 171 6.28 6.31 1.71
CA THR A 171 7.70 6.61 1.60
C THR A 171 8.42 6.22 2.88
N PRO A 172 8.94 4.98 2.97
CA PRO A 172 9.72 4.54 4.12
C PRO A 172 11.14 5.13 4.06
N VAL A 173 11.52 5.84 5.12
CA VAL A 173 12.88 6.32 5.37
C VAL A 173 13.60 5.27 6.21
N MET A 174 14.59 4.59 5.62
CA MET A 174 15.26 3.46 6.25
C MET A 174 16.29 3.94 7.26
N LEU A 175 16.18 3.49 8.51
CA LEU A 175 17.07 3.85 9.62
C LEU A 175 17.88 2.65 10.13
N GLY A 176 17.38 1.43 9.92
CA GLY A 176 18.03 0.19 10.35
C GLY A 176 17.83 -0.12 11.83
N ASP A 177 18.13 0.82 12.72
CA ASP A 177 18.06 0.67 14.17
C ASP A 177 16.69 1.04 14.74
N ALA A 178 16.19 0.25 15.70
CA ALA A 178 14.88 0.45 16.31
C ALA A 178 14.84 1.64 17.28
N GLU A 179 15.91 1.86 18.04
CA GLU A 179 15.98 2.96 19.00
C GLU A 179 16.03 4.31 18.28
N VAL A 180 16.80 4.35 17.17
CA VAL A 180 16.85 5.54 16.30
C VAL A 180 15.47 5.83 15.71
N ALA A 181 14.75 4.82 15.23
CA ALA A 181 13.40 5.00 14.68
C ALA A 181 12.40 5.50 15.75
N GLN A 182 12.47 4.97 16.97
CA GLN A 182 11.60 5.41 18.07
C GLN A 182 11.92 6.86 18.50
N LYS A 183 13.20 7.18 18.69
CA LYS A 183 13.63 8.52 19.06
C LYS A 183 13.20 9.54 18.00
N MET A 184 13.51 9.27 16.74
CA MET A 184 13.12 10.14 15.61
C MET A 184 11.61 10.35 15.53
N SER A 185 10.81 9.28 15.66
CA SER A 185 9.34 9.38 15.63
C SER A 185 8.81 10.30 16.73
N LYS A 186 9.35 10.20 17.95
CA LYS A 186 8.97 11.04 19.10
C LYS A 186 9.32 12.49 18.86
N GLU A 187 10.55 12.78 18.46
CA GLU A 187 11.04 14.15 18.25
C GLU A 187 10.31 14.83 17.06
N LEU A 188 10.06 14.11 15.97
CA LEU A 188 9.25 14.63 14.88
C LEU A 188 7.84 15.04 15.34
N LEU A 189 7.22 14.25 16.23
CA LEU A 189 5.92 14.59 16.81
C LEU A 189 5.98 15.85 17.68
N GLU A 190 7.01 16.03 18.50
CA GLU A 190 7.23 17.23 19.32
C GLU A 190 7.37 18.51 18.44
N HIS A 191 7.86 18.37 17.20
CA HIS A 191 7.94 19.46 16.23
C HIS A 191 6.71 19.57 15.31
N GLY A 192 5.65 18.80 15.60
CA GLY A 192 4.38 18.87 14.90
C GLY A 192 4.33 18.05 13.58
N LEU A 193 5.25 17.11 13.40
CA LEU A 193 5.20 16.14 12.30
C LEU A 193 4.84 14.74 12.83
N TYR A 194 3.62 14.28 12.50
CA TYR A 194 3.19 12.93 12.85
C TYR A 194 3.78 11.92 11.87
N ALA A 195 4.77 11.17 12.31
CA ALA A 195 5.45 10.13 11.55
C ALA A 195 5.71 8.91 12.43
N VAL A 196 5.34 7.72 11.93
CA VAL A 196 5.37 6.49 12.73
C VAL A 196 6.63 5.69 12.45
N GLY A 197 7.33 5.32 13.53
CA GLY A 197 8.45 4.38 13.49
C GLY A 197 7.96 2.93 13.45
N PHE A 198 8.49 2.16 12.51
CA PHE A 198 8.24 0.71 12.40
C PHE A 198 9.54 -0.04 12.62
N PHE A 199 9.50 -1.02 13.52
CA PHE A 199 10.63 -1.87 13.91
C PHE A 199 10.14 -3.28 14.22
N TYR A 200 11.06 -4.18 14.56
CA TYR A 200 10.69 -5.54 14.91
C TYR A 200 9.67 -5.59 16.06
N PRO A 201 8.62 -6.43 16.00
CA PRO A 201 8.39 -7.52 15.04
C PRO A 201 7.61 -7.11 13.77
N VAL A 202 7.20 -5.85 13.61
CA VAL A 202 6.40 -5.39 12.45
C VAL A 202 7.20 -5.43 11.14
N VAL A 203 8.49 -5.14 11.24
CA VAL A 203 9.47 -5.28 10.15
C VAL A 203 10.67 -6.11 10.64
N PRO A 204 11.45 -6.74 9.76
CA PRO A 204 12.61 -7.53 10.18
C PRO A 204 13.61 -6.73 10.99
N LYS A 205 14.38 -7.42 11.87
CA LYS A 205 15.50 -6.80 12.61
C LYS A 205 16.49 -6.15 11.64
N GLY A 206 17.01 -4.99 11.98
CA GLY A 206 17.93 -4.24 11.14
C GLY A 206 17.24 -3.48 9.98
N GLN A 207 15.91 -3.49 9.91
CA GLN A 207 15.13 -2.81 8.87
C GLN A 207 14.13 -1.79 9.45
N ALA A 208 14.45 -1.23 10.62
CA ALA A 208 13.62 -0.18 11.21
C ALA A 208 13.55 1.05 10.29
N ARG A 209 12.42 1.71 10.30
CA ARG A 209 12.13 2.84 9.41
C ARG A 209 11.10 3.80 10.02
N ILE A 210 11.12 5.03 9.55
CA ILE A 210 9.97 5.94 9.64
C ILE A 210 9.18 5.79 8.35
N ARG A 211 7.88 5.47 8.44
CA ARG A 211 7.01 5.40 7.26
C ARG A 211 6.19 6.67 7.14
N LEU A 212 6.51 7.46 6.14
CA LEU A 212 5.75 8.65 5.78
C LEU A 212 4.67 8.30 4.76
N GLN A 213 3.56 9.03 4.83
CA GLN A 213 2.44 8.91 3.92
C GLN A 213 2.16 10.27 3.31
N ILE A 214 2.48 10.42 2.04
CA ILE A 214 2.18 11.65 1.29
C ILE A 214 0.70 11.63 0.88
N THR A 215 0.07 12.81 0.84
CA THR A 215 -1.32 12.97 0.41
C THR A 215 -1.45 14.07 -0.64
N SER A 216 -2.57 14.09 -1.35
CA SER A 216 -2.90 15.16 -2.29
C SER A 216 -3.15 16.51 -1.60
N GLU A 217 -3.46 16.49 -0.31
CA GLU A 217 -3.76 17.70 0.48
C GLU A 217 -2.51 18.37 1.07
N HIS A 218 -1.36 17.71 1.03
CA HIS A 218 -0.12 18.37 1.41
C HIS A 218 0.24 19.46 0.40
N ASN A 219 0.50 20.65 0.91
CA ASN A 219 1.12 21.72 0.14
C ASN A 219 2.65 21.67 0.22
N LYS A 220 3.30 22.45 -0.63
CA LYS A 220 4.76 22.44 -0.75
C LYS A 220 5.45 22.87 0.56
N GLU A 221 4.92 23.85 1.25
CA GLU A 221 5.45 24.35 2.54
C GLU A 221 5.45 23.25 3.62
N GLN A 222 4.37 22.45 3.67
CA GLN A 222 4.30 21.32 4.61
C GLN A 222 5.31 20.22 4.26
N LEU A 223 5.50 19.96 2.97
CA LEU A 223 6.49 18.99 2.52
C LEU A 223 7.92 19.47 2.82
N ASP A 224 8.23 20.73 2.56
CA ASP A 224 9.53 21.35 2.87
C ASP A 224 9.79 21.31 4.37
N LYS A 225 8.81 21.66 5.20
CA LYS A 225 8.91 21.55 6.66
C LYS A 225 9.21 20.12 7.11
N ALA A 226 8.57 19.12 6.51
CA ALA A 226 8.82 17.71 6.87
C ALA A 226 10.24 17.27 6.45
N ILE A 227 10.74 17.76 5.31
CA ILE A 227 12.10 17.52 4.84
C ILE A 227 13.13 18.15 5.79
N ASP A 228 12.93 19.41 6.16
CA ASP A 228 13.82 20.14 7.07
C ASP A 228 13.88 19.50 8.46
N LEU A 229 12.74 19.11 9.01
CA LEU A 229 12.67 18.39 10.27
C LEU A 229 13.37 17.03 10.22
N SER A 230 13.37 16.37 9.09
CA SER A 230 14.09 15.10 8.92
C SER A 230 15.61 15.25 9.02
N LEU A 231 16.17 16.45 8.75
CA LEU A 231 17.60 16.73 8.84
C LEU A 231 18.12 16.91 10.28
N ILE A 232 17.26 17.27 11.22
CA ILE A 232 17.64 17.50 12.64
C ILE A 232 18.29 16.23 13.20
N HIS A 233 17.92 15.05 12.71
CA HIS A 233 18.40 13.75 13.17
C HIS A 233 19.67 13.24 12.50
N ILE A 234 20.06 13.76 11.34
CA ILE A 234 21.33 13.37 10.67
C ILE A 234 22.52 14.00 11.37
N SER A 235 22.35 15.16 11.99
CA SER A 235 23.43 15.87 12.66
C SER A 235 23.81 15.32 14.05
N GLU A 236 22.98 14.47 14.68
CA GLU A 236 23.24 13.90 16.01
C GLU A 236 23.88 12.50 16.06
N PRO A 237 23.72 11.57 15.08
CA PRO A 237 24.32 10.22 15.18
C PRO A 237 25.83 10.21 15.25
N THR A 238 26.51 11.27 14.83
CA THR A 238 27.98 11.38 14.86
C THR A 238 28.53 11.70 16.24
N ARG A 239 27.71 12.16 17.20
CA ARG A 239 28.14 12.49 18.58
C ARG A 239 28.09 11.29 19.55
N LEU A 240 27.43 10.21 19.22
CA LEU A 240 27.32 9.01 20.07
C LEU A 240 28.33 7.90 19.74
N ARG A 241 29.31 8.17 18.87
CA ARG A 241 30.42 7.25 18.55
C ARG A 241 31.81 7.78 18.87
N SER A 242 31.90 8.76 19.78
CA SER A 242 33.19 9.20 20.33
C SER A 242 33.28 8.88 21.81
#